data_ea81483e80f498cfa91f161b92253d79
#
_entry.id   ea81483e80f498cfa91f161b92253d79
#
_cell.length_a   1.000
_cell.length_b   1.000
_cell.length_c   1.000
_cell.angle_alpha   90.00
_cell.angle_beta   90.00
_cell.angle_gamma   90.00
#
_symmetry.space_group_name_H-M   'P 1'
#
loop_
_entity.id
_entity.type
_entity.pdbx_description
1 polymer ?
#
loop_
_entity_poly.entity_id
_entity_poly.type
_entity_poly.pdbx_seq_one_letter_code
_entity_poly.pdbx_strand_id
1 'polypeptide(L)'
;MAERKVRVRFAPSPTGALHIGGVRTALYNYLFARQHGGDLVFRIEDTDSNRFVPGAEEYILESFRWLGIKFDEGVSFGGDKGPYRQSERREIYKEYVNQLLEAGKAYIAFDTPEELEAKRNEIKNFQYDAHTRMMMRNSLTMTKEEVDALIDDGKQYVVRFKIEPGEEVHVNDMIRGDVCVKTDILDDKVLYKSADELPTYHLANIVDDHLMEISHVIRGEEWLPSAPLHVLLYRAFGWEDTMPRFAHLPLLLKPEGKGKLSKRDGDRLGFPVFPLEWHDPKTGEVSSGYRESGYFPEAVINFLALLGWNPGTEQELFTLDELVEAFDISRCSKAGAKFDYQKGIWFNHEYILHKTNEEIAGLFAPIVANNGVETTMERVTEVVRMMKDRVSFVRELWPLCSFFFIPPTAYDEKTRKKRWKENSPEVMTELAGVLEGIDDFSVEGQEPVVLKWVEDKGYKLGDVMNAFRLTLVGEGKGPGMFDISAFLGKEETLSRLRRAIDVLS
;
A
#
# COMPACT_ATOMS: atom_id res chain seq x y z
N MET A 1 -28.77 14.43 21.65
CA MET A 1 -27.38 14.90 21.58
C MET A 1 -27.15 15.37 20.14
N ALA A 2 -26.53 16.54 19.92
CA ALA A 2 -26.15 16.96 18.59
C ALA A 2 -25.16 15.91 18.06
N GLU A 3 -25.31 15.50 16.80
CA GLU A 3 -24.46 14.51 16.18
C GLU A 3 -23.03 15.09 16.10
N ARG A 4 -22.07 14.42 16.76
CA ARG A 4 -20.68 14.87 16.84
C ARG A 4 -20.08 14.79 15.43
N LYS A 5 -19.39 15.85 14.98
CA LYS A 5 -18.68 15.84 13.70
C LYS A 5 -17.78 14.59 13.61
N VAL A 6 -17.80 13.91 12.47
CA VAL A 6 -16.90 12.77 12.26
C VAL A 6 -15.46 13.27 12.22
N ARG A 7 -14.63 12.75 13.10
CA ARG A 7 -13.19 12.96 13.13
C ARG A 7 -12.49 11.63 13.33
N VAL A 8 -11.62 11.30 12.43
CA VAL A 8 -10.80 10.07 12.44
C VAL A 8 -9.32 10.42 12.37
N ARG A 9 -8.46 9.47 12.61
CA ARG A 9 -7.02 9.70 12.55
C ARG A 9 -6.28 8.53 11.92
N PHE A 10 -5.19 8.86 11.23
CA PHE A 10 -4.09 7.95 10.98
C PHE A 10 -2.91 8.37 11.84
N ALA A 11 -2.42 7.45 12.68
CA ALA A 11 -1.48 7.75 13.74
C ALA A 11 -0.30 6.75 13.72
N PRO A 12 0.61 6.85 12.73
CA PRO A 12 1.73 5.94 12.61
C PRO A 12 2.86 6.28 13.57
N SER A 13 3.62 5.23 13.99
CA SER A 13 4.93 5.42 14.59
C SER A 13 6.00 5.48 13.48
N PRO A 14 6.94 6.45 13.54
CA PRO A 14 7.97 6.62 12.49
C PRO A 14 9.13 5.62 12.68
N THR A 15 8.84 4.34 12.56
CA THR A 15 9.76 3.22 12.84
C THR A 15 10.32 2.55 11.59
N GLY A 16 10.16 3.17 10.42
CA GLY A 16 10.61 2.69 9.11
C GLY A 16 9.57 2.93 8.01
N ALA A 17 9.72 2.20 6.91
CA ALA A 17 8.80 2.31 5.77
C ALA A 17 7.36 1.97 6.14
N LEU A 18 6.41 2.73 5.58
CA LEU A 18 4.99 2.48 5.75
C LEU A 18 4.56 1.24 4.94
N HIS A 19 4.15 0.19 5.63
CA HIS A 19 3.61 -1.01 4.99
C HIS A 19 2.23 -0.74 4.38
N ILE A 20 1.89 -1.38 3.26
CA ILE A 20 0.58 -1.23 2.59
C ILE A 20 -0.63 -1.52 3.49
N GLY A 21 -0.45 -2.34 4.53
CA GLY A 21 -1.49 -2.51 5.57
C GLY A 21 -1.80 -1.22 6.32
N GLY A 22 -0.78 -0.40 6.59
CA GLY A 22 -0.93 0.95 7.14
C GLY A 22 -1.59 1.90 6.14
N VAL A 23 -1.18 1.84 4.87
CA VAL A 23 -1.81 2.60 3.77
C VAL A 23 -3.30 2.29 3.68
N ARG A 24 -3.69 1.01 3.70
CA ARG A 24 -5.11 0.61 3.69
C ARG A 24 -5.86 1.17 4.90
N THR A 25 -5.25 1.14 6.09
CA THR A 25 -5.87 1.71 7.29
C THR A 25 -6.09 3.22 7.12
N ALA A 26 -5.11 3.96 6.60
CA ALA A 26 -5.27 5.38 6.29
C ALA A 26 -6.34 5.63 5.23
N LEU A 27 -6.37 4.82 4.18
CA LEU A 27 -7.39 4.90 3.12
C LEU A 27 -8.81 4.73 3.69
N TYR A 28 -9.04 3.73 4.54
CA TYR A 28 -10.37 3.50 5.12
C TYR A 28 -10.79 4.64 6.06
N ASN A 29 -9.86 5.21 6.82
CA ASN A 29 -10.11 6.44 7.58
C ASN A 29 -10.47 7.61 6.64
N TYR A 30 -9.73 7.79 5.56
CA TYR A 30 -9.99 8.81 4.55
C TYR A 30 -11.39 8.66 3.92
N LEU A 31 -11.72 7.45 3.44
CA LEU A 31 -13.03 7.18 2.82
C LEU A 31 -14.17 7.45 3.79
N PHE A 32 -14.04 6.97 5.03
CA PHE A 32 -15.03 7.18 6.08
C PHE A 32 -15.21 8.67 6.43
N ALA A 33 -14.11 9.41 6.60
CA ALA A 33 -14.16 10.84 6.86
C ALA A 33 -14.84 11.61 5.73
N ARG A 34 -14.40 11.39 4.48
CA ARG A 34 -14.95 12.10 3.32
C ARG A 34 -16.42 11.82 3.10
N GLN A 35 -16.85 10.57 3.23
CA GLN A 35 -18.25 10.18 3.09
C GLN A 35 -19.15 10.92 4.09
N HIS A 36 -18.67 11.16 5.30
CA HIS A 36 -19.44 11.81 6.36
C HIS A 36 -19.16 13.32 6.50
N GLY A 37 -18.45 13.94 5.56
CA GLY A 37 -18.06 15.35 5.65
C GLY A 37 -17.18 15.67 6.87
N GLY A 38 -16.41 14.69 7.32
CA GLY A 38 -15.57 14.76 8.51
C GLY A 38 -14.10 15.07 8.20
N ASP A 39 -13.28 15.08 9.26
CA ASP A 39 -11.86 15.38 9.19
C ASP A 39 -11.00 14.12 9.38
N LEU A 40 -9.89 14.07 8.65
CA LEU A 40 -8.81 13.09 8.84
C LEU A 40 -7.59 13.77 9.45
N VAL A 41 -7.22 13.35 10.65
CA VAL A 41 -6.08 13.88 11.41
C VAL A 41 -4.84 13.01 11.18
N PHE A 42 -3.68 13.64 10.98
CA PHE A 42 -2.38 12.98 10.91
C PHE A 42 -1.59 13.23 12.19
N ARG A 43 -1.40 12.18 13.01
CA ARG A 43 -0.65 12.23 14.27
C ARG A 43 0.55 11.32 14.21
N ILE A 44 1.69 11.77 14.72
CA ILE A 44 2.92 10.95 14.84
C ILE A 44 3.04 10.41 16.27
N GLU A 45 3.09 9.09 16.39
CA GLU A 45 3.24 8.37 17.65
C GLU A 45 4.71 7.95 17.86
N ASP A 46 5.51 8.89 18.37
CA ASP A 46 6.97 8.81 18.53
C ASP A 46 7.42 8.73 20.00
N THR A 47 6.58 8.19 20.89
CA THR A 47 6.92 8.07 22.32
C THR A 47 8.02 7.04 22.60
N ASP A 48 8.36 6.17 21.67
CA ASP A 48 9.45 5.20 21.76
C ASP A 48 10.65 5.66 20.90
N SER A 49 11.54 6.42 21.51
CA SER A 49 12.74 6.95 20.83
C SER A 49 13.70 5.87 20.33
N ASN A 50 13.71 4.68 20.96
CA ASN A 50 14.58 3.59 20.54
C ASN A 50 14.19 2.99 19.18
N ARG A 51 12.94 3.16 18.79
CA ARG A 51 12.40 2.65 17.53
C ARG A 51 12.36 3.70 16.42
N PHE A 52 12.72 4.93 16.71
CA PHE A 52 12.76 6.00 15.71
C PHE A 52 13.72 5.67 14.57
N VAL A 53 13.29 5.95 13.34
CA VAL A 53 14.08 5.78 12.12
C VAL A 53 14.08 7.11 11.34
N PRO A 54 15.25 7.71 11.13
CA PRO A 54 15.36 8.94 10.34
C PRO A 54 14.78 8.79 8.94
N GLY A 55 14.06 9.80 8.46
CA GLY A 55 13.43 9.79 7.13
C GLY A 55 12.09 9.05 7.05
N ALA A 56 11.68 8.33 8.10
CA ALA A 56 10.43 7.57 8.06
C ALA A 56 9.19 8.47 7.99
N GLU A 57 9.22 9.63 8.64
CA GLU A 57 8.10 10.58 8.60
C GLU A 57 7.93 11.19 7.20
N GLU A 58 9.03 11.67 6.60
CA GLU A 58 9.04 12.20 5.23
C GLU A 58 8.57 11.17 4.22
N TYR A 59 9.01 9.93 4.39
CA TYR A 59 8.57 8.79 3.59
C TYR A 59 7.06 8.58 3.68
N ILE A 60 6.48 8.61 4.88
CA ILE A 60 5.04 8.45 5.10
C ILE A 60 4.27 9.58 4.40
N LEU A 61 4.71 10.83 4.57
CA LEU A 61 4.07 12.00 3.94
C LEU A 61 4.15 11.93 2.41
N GLU A 62 5.30 11.56 1.86
CA GLU A 62 5.48 11.41 0.42
C GLU A 62 4.62 10.28 -0.15
N SER A 63 4.50 9.16 0.59
CA SER A 63 3.62 8.05 0.21
C SER A 63 2.17 8.50 0.04
N PHE A 64 1.66 9.30 0.97
CA PHE A 64 0.28 9.82 0.89
C PHE A 64 0.09 10.89 -0.18
N ARG A 65 1.12 11.73 -0.44
CA ARG A 65 1.09 12.66 -1.59
C ARG A 65 0.96 11.90 -2.91
N TRP A 66 1.79 10.86 -3.09
CA TRP A 66 1.73 10.03 -4.29
C TRP A 66 0.38 9.35 -4.46
N LEU A 67 -0.22 8.84 -3.36
CA LEU A 67 -1.51 8.15 -3.37
C LEU A 67 -2.72 9.11 -3.44
N GLY A 68 -2.51 10.42 -3.34
CA GLY A 68 -3.60 11.40 -3.36
C GLY A 68 -4.44 11.46 -2.08
N ILE A 69 -4.00 10.82 -0.98
CA ILE A 69 -4.67 10.88 0.32
C ILE A 69 -4.30 12.18 1.04
N LYS A 70 -5.30 13.01 1.33
CA LYS A 70 -5.13 14.33 1.95
C LYS A 70 -5.62 14.31 3.39
N PHE A 71 -4.80 14.88 4.28
CA PHE A 71 -5.15 15.12 5.67
C PHE A 71 -5.65 16.56 5.85
N ASP A 72 -6.55 16.75 6.79
CA ASP A 72 -7.15 18.06 7.08
C ASP A 72 -6.39 18.78 8.19
N GLU A 73 -5.79 18.02 9.11
CA GLU A 73 -5.15 18.49 10.32
C GLU A 73 -4.02 17.54 10.71
N GLY A 74 -2.97 18.07 11.35
CA GLY A 74 -1.90 17.22 11.86
C GLY A 74 -0.49 17.74 11.59
N VAL A 75 0.51 16.89 11.76
CA VAL A 75 1.91 17.20 11.46
C VAL A 75 2.02 17.63 10.00
N SER A 76 2.61 18.81 9.75
CA SER A 76 2.74 19.47 8.44
C SER A 76 1.45 19.99 7.80
N PHE A 77 0.29 19.81 8.45
CA PHE A 77 -1.02 20.26 7.93
C PHE A 77 -1.62 21.40 8.79
N GLY A 78 -1.09 21.63 10.00
CA GLY A 78 -1.63 22.62 10.94
C GLY A 78 -2.87 22.09 11.66
N GLY A 79 -3.65 23.01 12.21
CA GLY A 79 -4.85 22.74 13.02
C GLY A 79 -4.75 23.34 14.42
N ASP A 80 -5.84 23.27 15.19
CA ASP A 80 -5.97 23.91 16.51
C ASP A 80 -5.84 22.92 17.69
N LYS A 81 -5.66 21.64 17.44
CA LYS A 81 -5.54 20.56 18.45
C LYS A 81 -4.10 20.10 18.67
N GLY A 82 -3.12 20.82 18.11
CA GLY A 82 -1.70 20.49 18.25
C GLY A 82 -1.15 20.62 19.67
N PRO A 83 0.10 20.20 19.87
CA PRO A 83 1.01 19.54 18.93
C PRO A 83 0.52 18.15 18.48
N TYR A 84 0.92 17.75 17.25
CA TYR A 84 0.49 16.45 16.67
C TYR A 84 1.58 15.38 16.71
N ARG A 85 2.75 15.67 17.31
CA ARG A 85 3.77 14.69 17.71
C ARG A 85 3.64 14.39 19.19
N GLN A 86 3.59 13.13 19.53
CA GLN A 86 3.42 12.73 20.93
C GLN A 86 4.62 13.14 21.80
N SER A 87 5.84 13.11 21.27
CA SER A 87 7.04 13.57 21.98
C SER A 87 7.00 15.06 22.39
N GLU A 88 6.17 15.89 21.74
CA GLU A 88 5.98 17.30 22.02
C GLU A 88 4.89 17.58 23.07
N ARG A 89 4.21 16.54 23.60
CA ARG A 89 3.01 16.63 24.47
C ARG A 89 3.27 16.16 25.91
N ARG A 90 4.54 16.14 26.35
CA ARG A 90 4.96 15.60 27.66
C ARG A 90 4.16 16.14 28.84
N GLU A 91 4.03 17.49 28.93
CA GLU A 91 3.33 18.14 30.03
C GLU A 91 1.84 17.79 30.04
N ILE A 92 1.22 17.66 28.88
CA ILE A 92 -0.17 17.22 28.75
C ILE A 92 -0.32 15.83 29.35
N TYR A 93 0.50 14.88 28.97
CA TYR A 93 0.39 13.50 29.47
C TYR A 93 0.66 13.43 30.97
N LYS A 94 1.59 14.19 31.49
CA LYS A 94 1.91 14.26 32.92
C LYS A 94 0.70 14.71 33.75
N GLU A 95 -0.05 15.69 33.27
CA GLU A 95 -1.30 16.12 33.90
C GLU A 95 -2.30 14.97 34.01
N TYR A 96 -2.55 14.23 32.93
CA TYR A 96 -3.51 13.12 32.94
C TYR A 96 -3.02 11.90 33.72
N VAL A 97 -1.72 11.65 33.78
CA VAL A 97 -1.13 10.65 34.69
C VAL A 97 -1.43 11.01 36.15
N ASN A 98 -1.23 12.26 36.53
CA ASN A 98 -1.51 12.73 37.90
C ASN A 98 -2.99 12.61 38.25
N GLN A 99 -3.89 12.95 37.32
CA GLN A 99 -5.33 12.77 37.54
C GLN A 99 -5.70 11.31 37.86
N LEU A 100 -5.11 10.32 37.15
CA LEU A 100 -5.33 8.92 37.41
C LEU A 100 -4.77 8.47 38.76
N LEU A 101 -3.60 9.00 39.16
CA LEU A 101 -2.98 8.71 40.46
C LEU A 101 -3.85 9.28 41.59
N GLU A 102 -4.27 10.54 41.51
CA GLU A 102 -5.12 11.22 42.49
C GLU A 102 -6.49 10.53 42.63
N ALA A 103 -7.05 10.06 41.51
CA ALA A 103 -8.31 9.30 41.51
C ALA A 103 -8.17 7.85 42.02
N GLY A 104 -6.94 7.41 42.34
CA GLY A 104 -6.68 6.02 42.78
C GLY A 104 -6.90 4.97 41.67
N LYS A 105 -6.93 5.42 40.40
CA LYS A 105 -7.10 4.54 39.22
C LYS A 105 -5.76 4.07 38.65
N ALA A 106 -4.66 4.64 39.11
CA ALA A 106 -3.29 4.23 38.79
C ALA A 106 -2.43 4.21 40.05
N TYR A 107 -1.25 3.61 39.96
CA TYR A 107 -0.29 3.55 41.06
C TYR A 107 1.13 3.55 40.50
N ILE A 108 2.09 3.98 41.34
CA ILE A 108 3.52 4.02 41.07
C ILE A 108 4.14 2.66 41.37
N ALA A 109 4.98 2.12 40.48
CA ALA A 109 5.69 0.87 40.64
C ALA A 109 7.18 1.04 40.37
N PHE A 110 8.02 0.48 41.28
CA PHE A 110 9.48 0.61 41.31
C PHE A 110 10.22 -0.68 40.91
N ASP A 111 9.50 -1.74 40.54
CA ASP A 111 10.10 -3.01 40.14
C ASP A 111 10.97 -2.82 38.88
N THR A 112 12.21 -3.33 38.98
CA THR A 112 13.14 -3.29 37.84
C THR A 112 12.84 -4.39 36.83
N PRO A 113 13.34 -4.28 35.56
CA PRO A 113 13.22 -5.37 34.60
C PRO A 113 13.72 -6.71 35.09
N GLU A 114 14.82 -6.72 35.90
CA GLU A 114 15.42 -7.91 36.47
C GLU A 114 14.51 -8.55 37.54
N GLU A 115 13.90 -7.70 38.40
CA GLU A 115 12.94 -8.16 39.42
C GLU A 115 11.69 -8.76 38.76
N LEU A 116 11.19 -8.13 37.67
CA LEU A 116 10.08 -8.67 36.91
C LEU A 116 10.42 -9.99 36.21
N GLU A 117 11.64 -10.13 35.69
CA GLU A 117 12.09 -11.37 35.06
C GLU A 117 12.25 -12.49 36.11
N ALA A 118 12.77 -12.18 37.28
CA ALA A 118 12.81 -13.14 38.40
C ALA A 118 11.40 -13.64 38.75
N LYS A 119 10.41 -12.75 38.80
CA LYS A 119 9.01 -13.13 39.06
C LYS A 119 8.39 -13.99 37.96
N ARG A 120 8.71 -13.74 36.70
CA ARG A 120 8.28 -14.59 35.56
C ARG A 120 8.88 -16.00 35.65
N ASN A 121 10.09 -16.13 36.16
CA ASN A 121 10.73 -17.42 36.37
C ASN A 121 10.17 -18.17 37.61
N GLU A 122 9.73 -17.43 38.63
CA GLU A 122 9.15 -17.97 39.86
C GLU A 122 7.68 -18.41 39.66
N ILE A 123 6.88 -17.57 39.00
CA ILE A 123 5.43 -17.77 38.86
C ILE A 123 5.10 -18.08 37.39
N LYS A 124 4.57 -19.27 37.16
CA LYS A 124 4.14 -19.68 35.82
C LYS A 124 3.04 -18.75 35.30
N ASN A 125 3.23 -18.22 34.08
CA ASN A 125 2.33 -17.24 33.42
C ASN A 125 2.17 -15.96 34.27
N PHE A 126 3.22 -15.49 34.91
CA PHE A 126 3.19 -14.25 35.67
C PHE A 126 2.68 -13.09 34.82
N GLN A 127 1.66 -12.39 35.30
CA GLN A 127 1.18 -11.10 34.84
C GLN A 127 1.20 -10.12 36.01
N TYR A 128 1.45 -8.85 35.74
CA TYR A 128 1.35 -7.82 36.77
C TYR A 128 -0.12 -7.35 36.80
N ASP A 129 -0.92 -7.96 37.66
CA ASP A 129 -2.39 -7.83 37.70
C ASP A 129 -2.94 -7.68 39.13
N ALA A 130 -4.23 -7.73 39.31
CA ALA A 130 -4.91 -7.61 40.59
C ALA A 130 -4.44 -8.66 41.63
N HIS A 131 -3.99 -9.84 41.18
CA HIS A 131 -3.56 -10.93 42.11
C HIS A 131 -2.09 -10.80 42.51
N THR A 132 -1.25 -10.30 41.63
CA THR A 132 0.21 -10.28 41.83
C THR A 132 0.74 -8.92 42.24
N ARG A 133 0.05 -7.81 41.96
CA ARG A 133 0.52 -6.47 42.33
C ARG A 133 0.83 -6.27 43.79
N MET A 134 0.12 -6.99 44.69
CA MET A 134 0.37 -6.93 46.13
C MET A 134 1.62 -7.68 46.58
N MET A 135 2.27 -8.42 45.70
CA MET A 135 3.55 -9.09 45.91
C MET A 135 4.74 -8.30 45.37
N MET A 136 4.45 -7.14 44.78
CA MET A 136 5.40 -6.34 44.03
C MET A 136 5.69 -5.02 44.76
N ARG A 137 6.76 -4.35 44.33
CA ARG A 137 7.23 -3.10 44.94
C ARG A 137 6.58 -1.87 44.33
N ASN A 138 5.48 -1.44 44.92
CA ASN A 138 4.69 -0.35 44.40
C ASN A 138 3.98 0.47 45.50
N SER A 139 3.38 1.59 45.15
CA SER A 139 2.74 2.50 46.09
C SER A 139 1.48 1.95 46.77
N LEU A 140 1.01 0.74 46.41
CA LEU A 140 -0.07 0.05 47.12
C LEU A 140 0.47 -0.83 48.24
N THR A 141 1.77 -1.20 48.20
CA THR A 141 2.43 -2.06 49.17
C THR A 141 3.43 -1.31 50.06
N MET A 142 3.70 -0.06 49.77
CA MET A 142 4.65 0.82 50.46
C MET A 142 3.89 1.97 51.15
N THR A 143 4.50 2.55 52.18
CA THR A 143 3.99 3.77 52.79
C THR A 143 4.23 4.96 51.87
N LYS A 144 3.47 6.04 52.05
CA LYS A 144 3.65 7.26 51.30
C LYS A 144 5.06 7.84 51.44
N GLU A 145 5.57 7.85 52.68
CA GLU A 145 6.90 8.35 53.04
C GLU A 145 8.02 7.56 52.31
N GLU A 146 7.87 6.24 52.17
CA GLU A 146 8.80 5.40 51.42
C GLU A 146 8.75 5.71 49.91
N VAL A 147 7.55 5.90 49.36
CA VAL A 147 7.37 6.26 47.96
C VAL A 147 7.99 7.64 47.65
N ASP A 148 7.66 8.63 48.48
CA ASP A 148 8.15 10.02 48.33
C ASP A 148 9.69 10.03 48.42
N ALA A 149 10.28 9.34 49.39
CA ALA A 149 11.74 9.21 49.54
C ALA A 149 12.43 8.58 48.32
N LEU A 150 11.83 7.58 47.70
CA LEU A 150 12.39 7.00 46.47
C LEU A 150 12.30 7.95 45.27
N ILE A 151 11.22 8.71 45.16
CA ILE A 151 11.09 9.72 44.11
C ILE A 151 12.08 10.86 44.31
N ASP A 152 12.21 11.37 45.52
CA ASP A 152 13.17 12.44 45.88
C ASP A 152 14.62 12.00 45.67
N ASP A 153 14.93 10.72 45.87
CA ASP A 153 16.22 10.10 45.59
C ASP A 153 16.48 9.83 44.10
N GLY A 154 15.54 10.24 43.22
CA GLY A 154 15.64 10.08 41.76
C GLY A 154 15.46 8.65 41.24
N LYS A 155 14.85 7.78 42.02
CA LYS A 155 14.58 6.40 41.59
C LYS A 155 13.57 6.39 40.43
N GLN A 156 13.93 5.75 39.34
CA GLN A 156 13.02 5.57 38.20
C GLN A 156 11.83 4.69 38.60
N TYR A 157 10.68 5.07 38.10
CA TYR A 157 9.43 4.36 38.30
C TYR A 157 8.56 4.33 37.02
N VAL A 158 7.56 3.49 37.05
CA VAL A 158 6.48 3.50 36.06
C VAL A 158 5.15 3.72 36.77
N VAL A 159 4.18 4.28 36.04
CA VAL A 159 2.80 4.35 36.50
C VAL A 159 2.01 3.25 35.80
N ARG A 160 1.30 2.43 36.60
CA ARG A 160 0.47 1.35 36.10
C ARG A 160 -1.02 1.66 36.29
N PHE A 161 -1.82 1.28 35.32
CA PHE A 161 -3.27 1.34 35.48
C PHE A 161 -3.74 0.27 36.47
N LYS A 162 -4.59 0.66 37.41
CA LYS A 162 -5.12 -0.22 38.43
C LYS A 162 -6.43 -0.84 37.94
N ILE A 163 -6.37 -2.08 37.45
CA ILE A 163 -7.55 -2.82 36.99
C ILE A 163 -8.17 -3.58 38.15
N GLU A 164 -9.46 -3.36 38.40
CA GLU A 164 -10.20 -4.15 39.40
C GLU A 164 -10.79 -5.41 38.74
N PRO A 165 -10.66 -6.59 39.37
CA PRO A 165 -11.17 -7.84 38.83
C PRO A 165 -12.70 -7.95 39.00
N GLY A 166 -13.33 -8.88 38.26
CA GLY A 166 -14.74 -9.24 38.41
C GLY A 166 -15.70 -8.44 37.55
N GLU A 167 -15.22 -7.62 36.61
CA GLU A 167 -16.06 -6.86 35.68
C GLU A 167 -16.00 -7.46 34.25
N GLU A 168 -17.12 -7.35 33.52
CA GLU A 168 -17.17 -7.60 32.08
C GLU A 168 -17.12 -6.27 31.33
N VAL A 169 -16.11 -6.14 30.46
CA VAL A 169 -15.91 -4.94 29.61
C VAL A 169 -16.39 -5.23 28.22
N HIS A 170 -17.39 -4.49 27.78
CA HIS A 170 -17.96 -4.57 26.45
C HIS A 170 -17.34 -3.51 25.52
N VAL A 171 -16.84 -3.95 24.37
CA VAL A 171 -16.38 -3.09 23.27
C VAL A 171 -17.33 -3.26 22.09
N ASN A 172 -18.18 -2.28 21.84
CA ASN A 172 -19.07 -2.27 20.69
C ASN A 172 -18.28 -1.85 19.45
N ASP A 173 -17.78 -2.85 18.72
CA ASP A 173 -16.99 -2.62 17.52
C ASP A 173 -17.88 -2.61 16.26
N MET A 174 -17.68 -1.61 15.39
CA MET A 174 -18.51 -1.42 14.19
C MET A 174 -18.38 -2.57 13.18
N ILE A 175 -17.28 -3.33 13.22
CA ILE A 175 -17.01 -4.45 12.31
C ILE A 175 -17.19 -5.78 13.04
N ARG A 176 -16.64 -5.90 14.26
CA ARG A 176 -16.59 -7.16 15.02
C ARG A 176 -17.88 -7.43 15.79
N GLY A 177 -18.68 -6.40 16.03
CA GLY A 177 -19.83 -6.45 16.92
C GLY A 177 -19.41 -6.30 18.39
N ASP A 178 -20.20 -6.83 19.31
CA ASP A 178 -19.88 -6.78 20.74
C ASP A 178 -18.76 -7.76 21.11
N VAL A 179 -17.67 -7.21 21.61
CA VAL A 179 -16.50 -7.97 22.11
C VAL A 179 -16.48 -7.81 23.62
N CYS A 180 -16.77 -8.89 24.35
CA CYS A 180 -16.79 -8.91 25.80
C CYS A 180 -15.52 -9.56 26.36
N VAL A 181 -14.87 -8.89 27.32
CA VAL A 181 -13.65 -9.37 27.99
C VAL A 181 -13.78 -9.18 29.49
N LYS A 182 -13.44 -10.21 30.28
CA LYS A 182 -13.39 -10.11 31.74
C LYS A 182 -12.11 -9.42 32.19
N THR A 183 -12.22 -8.53 33.18
CA THR A 183 -11.07 -7.82 33.74
C THR A 183 -10.09 -8.73 34.45
N ASP A 184 -10.52 -9.91 34.88
CA ASP A 184 -9.68 -10.93 35.53
C ASP A 184 -8.50 -11.42 34.67
N ILE A 185 -8.58 -11.27 33.35
CA ILE A 185 -7.51 -11.68 32.44
C ILE A 185 -6.64 -10.50 31.96
N LEU A 186 -6.93 -9.30 32.43
CA LEU A 186 -6.19 -8.09 32.05
C LEU A 186 -5.09 -7.81 33.06
N ASP A 187 -3.94 -7.42 32.57
CA ASP A 187 -2.81 -6.98 33.37
C ASP A 187 -2.80 -5.45 33.57
N ASP A 188 -2.23 -5.01 34.69
CA ASP A 188 -2.05 -3.59 35.02
C ASP A 188 -0.97 -2.98 34.12
N LYS A 189 -1.37 -2.58 32.92
CA LYS A 189 -0.46 -2.02 31.90
C LYS A 189 0.28 -0.79 32.41
N VAL A 190 1.54 -0.68 32.02
CA VAL A 190 2.30 0.56 32.20
C VAL A 190 1.69 1.64 31.34
N LEU A 191 1.36 2.76 31.96
CA LEU A 191 0.82 3.96 31.29
C LEU A 191 1.88 5.03 31.06
N TYR A 192 2.86 5.14 31.98
CA TYR A 192 3.86 6.21 31.97
C TYR A 192 5.19 5.71 32.52
N LYS A 193 6.29 6.25 32.01
CA LYS A 193 7.66 5.96 32.45
C LYS A 193 8.34 7.27 32.88
N SER A 194 8.81 7.33 34.13
CA SER A 194 9.51 8.50 34.63
C SER A 194 10.86 8.73 33.94
N ALA A 195 11.51 7.66 33.46
CA ALA A 195 12.81 7.74 32.79
C ALA A 195 12.76 8.55 31.48
N ASP A 196 11.69 8.43 30.72
CA ASP A 196 11.52 9.09 29.42
C ASP A 196 10.63 10.34 29.55
N GLU A 197 9.95 10.50 30.68
CA GLU A 197 8.86 11.47 30.90
C GLU A 197 7.77 11.39 29.81
N LEU A 198 7.54 10.18 29.31
CA LEU A 198 6.59 9.90 28.25
C LEU A 198 5.64 8.77 28.62
N PRO A 199 4.39 8.85 28.13
CA PRO A 199 3.43 7.76 28.29
C PRO A 199 3.78 6.60 27.36
N THR A 200 3.21 5.44 27.69
CA THR A 200 3.10 4.36 26.72
C THR A 200 1.96 4.63 25.75
N TYR A 201 1.92 3.85 24.66
CA TYR A 201 0.85 3.91 23.65
C TYR A 201 -0.56 3.98 24.27
N HIS A 202 -0.84 3.21 25.31
CA HIS A 202 -2.19 3.10 25.87
C HIS A 202 -2.71 4.44 26.41
N LEU A 203 -1.93 5.16 27.19
CA LEU A 203 -2.34 6.46 27.73
C LEU A 203 -2.28 7.55 26.66
N ALA A 204 -1.18 7.60 25.88
CA ALA A 204 -1.01 8.61 24.84
C ALA A 204 -2.18 8.61 23.84
N ASN A 205 -2.55 7.41 23.37
CA ASN A 205 -3.64 7.24 22.40
C ASN A 205 -4.98 7.76 22.93
N ILE A 206 -5.33 7.44 24.18
CA ILE A 206 -6.60 7.85 24.81
C ILE A 206 -6.67 9.37 25.03
N VAL A 207 -5.59 9.94 25.58
CA VAL A 207 -5.51 11.38 25.85
C VAL A 207 -5.59 12.16 24.55
N ASP A 208 -4.85 11.74 23.53
CA ASP A 208 -4.83 12.43 22.25
C ASP A 208 -6.16 12.30 21.50
N ASP A 209 -6.74 11.10 21.46
CA ASP A 209 -8.02 10.88 20.82
C ASP A 209 -9.14 11.71 21.50
N HIS A 210 -9.09 11.87 22.83
CA HIS A 210 -10.01 12.74 23.56
C HIS A 210 -9.79 14.23 23.23
N LEU A 211 -8.55 14.74 23.37
CA LEU A 211 -8.24 16.16 23.17
C LEU A 211 -8.35 16.59 21.69
N MET A 212 -8.10 15.68 20.75
CA MET A 212 -8.28 15.92 19.31
C MET A 212 -9.71 15.63 18.86
N GLU A 213 -10.63 15.33 19.81
CA GLU A 213 -12.05 15.11 19.56
C GLU A 213 -12.32 14.00 18.54
N ILE A 214 -11.49 12.95 18.54
CA ILE A 214 -11.66 11.80 17.63
C ILE A 214 -12.99 11.10 17.95
N SER A 215 -13.83 10.98 16.95
CA SER A 215 -15.16 10.36 17.06
C SER A 215 -15.16 8.86 16.73
N HIS A 216 -14.24 8.43 15.85
CA HIS A 216 -14.12 7.04 15.43
C HIS A 216 -12.65 6.64 15.35
N VAL A 217 -12.35 5.48 15.92
CA VAL A 217 -11.03 4.85 15.90
C VAL A 217 -11.06 3.66 14.94
N ILE A 218 -10.62 3.88 13.71
CA ILE A 218 -10.51 2.85 12.68
C ILE A 218 -9.04 2.43 12.62
N ARG A 219 -8.73 1.16 12.97
CA ARG A 219 -7.36 0.65 13.08
C ARG A 219 -7.29 -0.86 12.80
N GLY A 220 -6.10 -1.42 12.68
CA GLY A 220 -5.90 -2.86 12.49
C GLY A 220 -6.36 -3.69 13.68
N GLU A 221 -6.84 -4.91 13.44
CA GLU A 221 -7.34 -5.83 14.48
C GLU A 221 -6.25 -6.31 15.46
N GLU A 222 -4.97 -6.11 15.16
CA GLU A 222 -3.88 -6.35 16.11
C GLU A 222 -4.02 -5.53 17.39
N TRP A 223 -4.78 -4.44 17.37
CA TRP A 223 -5.07 -3.58 18.50
C TRP A 223 -6.38 -3.93 19.24
N LEU A 224 -7.16 -4.88 18.73
CA LEU A 224 -8.41 -5.30 19.39
C LEU A 224 -8.19 -5.81 20.84
N PRO A 225 -7.12 -6.56 21.15
CA PRO A 225 -6.84 -6.95 22.54
C PRO A 225 -6.62 -5.79 23.51
N SER A 226 -6.25 -4.61 23.02
CA SER A 226 -6.08 -3.39 23.82
C SER A 226 -7.38 -2.60 24.03
N ALA A 227 -8.41 -2.87 23.25
CA ALA A 227 -9.65 -2.09 23.29
C ALA A 227 -10.37 -2.13 24.66
N PRO A 228 -10.45 -3.27 25.38
CA PRO A 228 -11.02 -3.29 26.72
C PRO A 228 -10.29 -2.37 27.71
N LEU A 229 -8.97 -2.36 27.67
CA LEU A 229 -8.15 -1.44 28.49
C LEU A 229 -8.46 0.02 28.14
N HIS A 230 -8.63 0.33 26.86
CA HIS A 230 -8.96 1.69 26.41
C HIS A 230 -10.34 2.11 26.92
N VAL A 231 -11.35 1.25 26.88
CA VAL A 231 -12.67 1.50 27.46
C VAL A 231 -12.57 1.80 28.96
N LEU A 232 -11.78 1.00 29.71
CA LEU A 232 -11.55 1.23 31.13
C LEU A 232 -10.85 2.57 31.41
N LEU A 233 -9.91 2.99 30.55
CA LEU A 233 -9.24 4.29 30.67
C LEU A 233 -10.22 5.44 30.43
N TYR A 234 -11.07 5.36 29.39
CA TYR A 234 -12.14 6.38 29.16
C TYR A 234 -13.05 6.48 30.38
N ARG A 235 -13.46 5.38 30.98
CA ARG A 235 -14.26 5.35 32.22
C ARG A 235 -13.51 5.95 33.41
N ALA A 236 -12.22 5.64 33.56
CA ALA A 236 -11.39 6.16 34.65
C ALA A 236 -11.23 7.68 34.61
N PHE A 237 -11.25 8.27 33.43
CA PHE A 237 -11.27 9.72 33.23
C PHE A 237 -12.67 10.35 33.26
N GLY A 238 -13.74 9.58 33.29
CA GLY A 238 -15.12 10.09 33.17
C GLY A 238 -15.46 10.57 31.76
N TRP A 239 -14.81 10.04 30.74
CA TRP A 239 -14.96 10.44 29.32
C TRP A 239 -15.84 9.48 28.50
N GLU A 240 -16.74 8.75 29.13
CA GLU A 240 -17.59 7.77 28.46
C GLU A 240 -18.45 8.41 27.36
N ASP A 241 -18.95 9.62 27.59
CA ASP A 241 -19.76 10.37 26.62
C ASP A 241 -18.97 10.84 25.39
N THR A 242 -17.66 10.94 25.51
CA THR A 242 -16.74 11.37 24.42
C THR A 242 -15.91 10.23 23.86
N MET A 243 -16.08 9.02 24.39
CA MET A 243 -15.39 7.84 23.90
C MET A 243 -15.69 7.62 22.41
N PRO A 244 -14.66 7.40 21.57
CA PRO A 244 -14.86 7.14 20.14
C PRO A 244 -15.53 5.78 19.92
N ARG A 245 -16.22 5.64 18.79
CA ARG A 245 -16.63 4.32 18.29
C ARG A 245 -15.43 3.60 17.70
N PHE A 246 -15.32 2.30 17.92
CA PHE A 246 -14.19 1.49 17.45
C PHE A 246 -14.57 0.69 16.21
N ALA A 247 -13.60 0.55 15.31
CA ALA A 247 -13.67 -0.33 14.16
C ALA A 247 -12.30 -0.99 13.93
N HIS A 248 -12.23 -2.31 14.13
CA HIS A 248 -10.99 -3.07 13.97
C HIS A 248 -10.99 -3.81 12.63
N LEU A 249 -10.15 -3.32 11.71
CA LEU A 249 -9.99 -3.82 10.35
C LEU A 249 -9.31 -5.18 10.32
N PRO A 250 -9.72 -6.10 9.41
CA PRO A 250 -9.08 -7.40 9.28
C PRO A 250 -7.62 -7.28 8.84
N LEU A 251 -6.78 -8.24 9.25
CA LEU A 251 -5.39 -8.32 8.80
C LEU A 251 -5.31 -8.57 7.29
N LEU A 252 -4.26 -8.04 6.66
CA LEU A 252 -3.81 -8.53 5.37
C LEU A 252 -3.03 -9.82 5.59
N LEU A 253 -3.52 -10.91 5.01
CA LEU A 253 -2.94 -12.24 5.13
C LEU A 253 -2.01 -12.54 3.96
N LYS A 254 -1.03 -13.40 4.19
CA LYS A 254 -0.11 -13.89 3.16
C LYS A 254 -0.87 -14.46 1.96
N PRO A 255 -0.32 -14.32 0.73
CA PRO A 255 -0.88 -14.98 -0.45
C PRO A 255 -0.83 -16.51 -0.33
N GLU A 256 0.17 -17.02 0.37
CA GLU A 256 0.38 -18.45 0.62
C GLU A 256 0.58 -18.73 2.11
N GLY A 257 -0.02 -19.82 2.59
CA GLY A 257 0.07 -20.21 4.00
C GLY A 257 -0.83 -19.41 4.92
N LYS A 258 -0.43 -19.32 6.20
CA LYS A 258 -1.17 -18.65 7.28
C LYS A 258 -0.37 -17.47 7.85
N GLY A 259 -1.06 -16.47 8.35
CA GLY A 259 -0.50 -15.34 9.09
C GLY A 259 -0.50 -14.01 8.32
N LYS A 260 -0.06 -12.97 9.03
CA LYS A 260 -0.03 -11.59 8.53
C LYS A 260 1.00 -11.43 7.40
N LEU A 261 0.62 -10.69 6.36
CA LEU A 261 1.52 -10.29 5.27
C LEU A 261 2.72 -9.50 5.83
N SER A 262 3.91 -9.82 5.33
CA SER A 262 5.16 -9.20 5.76
C SER A 262 6.07 -8.84 4.57
N LYS A 263 7.09 -8.00 4.80
CA LYS A 263 8.13 -7.68 3.82
C LYS A 263 8.75 -8.95 3.20
N ARG A 264 9.08 -9.95 4.03
CA ARG A 264 9.69 -11.22 3.57
C ARG A 264 8.84 -11.98 2.56
N ASP A 265 7.51 -11.82 2.63
CA ASP A 265 6.60 -12.46 1.66
C ASP A 265 6.69 -11.76 0.31
N GLY A 266 6.77 -10.41 0.30
CA GLY A 266 7.00 -9.61 -0.89
C GLY A 266 8.35 -9.93 -1.55
N ASP A 267 9.43 -9.91 -0.79
CA ASP A 267 10.78 -10.22 -1.27
C ASP A 267 10.84 -11.62 -1.90
N ARG A 268 10.22 -12.61 -1.27
CA ARG A 268 10.20 -14.01 -1.75
C ARG A 268 9.39 -14.19 -3.03
N LEU A 269 8.29 -13.48 -3.18
CA LEU A 269 7.34 -13.65 -4.29
C LEU A 269 7.47 -12.57 -5.37
N GLY A 270 8.33 -11.57 -5.15
CA GLY A 270 8.67 -10.55 -6.14
C GLY A 270 7.61 -9.46 -6.30
N PHE A 271 6.89 -9.09 -5.23
CA PHE A 271 5.95 -7.98 -5.24
C PHE A 271 6.26 -6.96 -4.13
N PRO A 272 6.00 -5.65 -4.35
CA PRO A 272 6.22 -4.64 -3.34
C PRO A 272 5.18 -4.73 -2.20
N VAL A 273 5.61 -4.36 -0.99
CA VAL A 273 4.72 -4.21 0.18
C VAL A 273 4.78 -2.79 0.75
N PHE A 274 5.47 -1.89 0.08
CA PHE A 274 5.63 -0.48 0.43
C PHE A 274 5.12 0.40 -0.71
N PRO A 275 4.50 1.55 -0.44
CA PRO A 275 4.05 2.47 -1.49
C PRO A 275 5.20 3.01 -2.35
N LEU A 276 6.32 3.35 -1.73
CA LEU A 276 7.52 3.89 -2.38
C LEU A 276 8.73 3.01 -2.07
N GLU A 277 9.79 3.12 -2.86
CA GLU A 277 11.08 2.51 -2.55
C GLU A 277 11.62 3.05 -1.21
N TRP A 278 12.14 2.15 -0.39
CA TRP A 278 12.69 2.48 0.91
C TRP A 278 14.16 2.06 1.00
N HIS A 279 15.00 3.04 1.35
CA HIS A 279 16.40 2.81 1.68
C HIS A 279 16.54 2.84 3.20
N ASP A 280 16.73 1.67 3.82
CA ASP A 280 16.85 1.59 5.27
C ASP A 280 18.16 2.26 5.74
N PRO A 281 18.07 3.34 6.56
CA PRO A 281 19.28 4.09 6.95
C PRO A 281 20.16 3.33 7.95
N LYS A 282 19.66 2.27 8.59
CA LYS A 282 20.40 1.47 9.56
C LYS A 282 21.11 0.29 8.92
N THR A 283 20.49 -0.35 7.95
CA THR A 283 21.01 -1.57 7.30
C THR A 283 21.55 -1.33 5.90
N GLY A 284 21.17 -0.22 5.25
CA GLY A 284 21.46 0.05 3.83
C GLY A 284 20.63 -0.80 2.87
N GLU A 285 19.70 -1.60 3.37
CA GLU A 285 18.84 -2.46 2.53
C GLU A 285 17.84 -1.62 1.73
N VAL A 286 17.69 -1.95 0.45
CA VAL A 286 16.72 -1.31 -0.45
C VAL A 286 15.52 -2.24 -0.62
N SER A 287 14.33 -1.70 -0.40
CA SER A 287 13.06 -2.39 -0.59
C SER A 287 12.26 -1.71 -1.68
N SER A 288 11.76 -2.48 -2.63
CA SER A 288 10.98 -1.95 -3.76
C SER A 288 9.64 -1.34 -3.31
N GLY A 289 9.25 -0.26 -4.00
CA GLY A 289 7.95 0.37 -3.83
C GLY A 289 7.00 0.12 -5.00
N TYR A 290 5.70 0.31 -4.77
CA TYR A 290 4.69 0.24 -5.82
C TYR A 290 4.96 1.27 -6.92
N ARG A 291 5.31 2.52 -6.55
CA ARG A 291 5.62 3.60 -7.50
C ARG A 291 6.77 3.22 -8.42
N GLU A 292 7.90 2.79 -7.87
CA GLU A 292 9.09 2.43 -8.63
C GLU A 292 8.90 1.12 -9.40
N SER A 293 7.98 0.28 -8.95
CA SER A 293 7.55 -0.91 -9.69
C SER A 293 6.62 -0.58 -10.87
N GLY A 294 6.21 0.68 -11.03
CA GLY A 294 5.43 1.17 -12.16
C GLY A 294 3.92 1.05 -12.01
N TYR A 295 3.42 0.86 -10.78
CA TYR A 295 1.99 0.92 -10.50
C TYR A 295 1.49 2.35 -10.51
N PHE A 296 0.26 2.56 -11.00
CA PHE A 296 -0.46 3.81 -10.85
C PHE A 296 -1.02 3.94 -9.43
N PRO A 297 -0.99 5.16 -8.86
CA PRO A 297 -1.52 5.37 -7.50
C PRO A 297 -3.01 5.02 -7.42
N GLU A 298 -3.80 5.30 -8.46
CA GLU A 298 -5.22 4.94 -8.53
C GLU A 298 -5.44 3.43 -8.50
N ALA A 299 -4.60 2.67 -9.20
CA ALA A 299 -4.65 1.21 -9.21
C ALA A 299 -4.34 0.63 -7.81
N VAL A 300 -3.34 1.19 -7.12
CA VAL A 300 -2.99 0.78 -5.76
C VAL A 300 -4.12 1.11 -4.77
N ILE A 301 -4.69 2.31 -4.84
CA ILE A 301 -5.83 2.71 -4.01
C ILE A 301 -7.02 1.79 -4.21
N ASN A 302 -7.42 1.53 -5.46
CA ASN A 302 -8.56 0.68 -5.77
C ASN A 302 -8.32 -0.77 -5.30
N PHE A 303 -7.14 -1.30 -5.56
CA PHE A 303 -6.75 -2.63 -5.09
C PHE A 303 -6.81 -2.74 -3.55
N LEU A 304 -6.23 -1.78 -2.82
CA LEU A 304 -6.23 -1.76 -1.36
C LEU A 304 -7.62 -1.56 -0.77
N ALA A 305 -8.48 -0.77 -1.42
CA ALA A 305 -9.85 -0.56 -0.98
C ALA A 305 -10.65 -1.86 -0.92
N LEU A 306 -10.47 -2.75 -1.90
CA LEU A 306 -11.19 -4.03 -1.97
C LEU A 306 -10.55 -5.14 -1.12
N LEU A 307 -9.44 -4.89 -0.44
CA LEU A 307 -8.82 -5.84 0.48
C LEU A 307 -9.49 -5.83 1.85
N GLY A 308 -10.55 -6.61 2.00
CA GLY A 308 -11.31 -6.75 3.24
C GLY A 308 -12.53 -5.85 3.33
N TRP A 309 -12.93 -5.21 2.25
CA TRP A 309 -14.20 -4.51 2.08
C TRP A 309 -14.83 -4.92 0.76
N ASN A 310 -16.17 -4.85 0.68
CA ASN A 310 -16.95 -5.19 -0.51
C ASN A 310 -18.04 -4.13 -0.74
N PRO A 311 -18.12 -3.51 -1.93
CA PRO A 311 -19.12 -2.49 -2.24
C PRO A 311 -20.55 -3.02 -2.29
N GLY A 312 -20.74 -4.34 -2.38
CA GLY A 312 -22.05 -4.99 -2.52
C GLY A 312 -22.60 -4.93 -3.96
N THR A 313 -21.76 -4.57 -4.90
CA THR A 313 -22.02 -4.57 -6.35
C THR A 313 -20.96 -5.39 -7.06
N GLU A 314 -21.10 -5.60 -8.37
CA GLU A 314 -20.08 -6.26 -9.19
C GLU A 314 -19.00 -5.30 -9.71
N GLN A 315 -19.10 -4.00 -9.37
CA GLN A 315 -18.10 -3.01 -9.76
C GLN A 315 -16.77 -3.29 -9.05
N GLU A 316 -15.69 -3.32 -9.82
CA GLU A 316 -14.33 -3.51 -9.31
C GLU A 316 -13.45 -2.26 -9.52
N LEU A 317 -13.72 -1.47 -10.57
CA LEU A 317 -12.95 -0.26 -10.86
C LEU A 317 -13.66 0.96 -10.31
N PHE A 318 -12.94 1.72 -9.49
CA PHE A 318 -13.45 2.90 -8.80
C PHE A 318 -12.42 4.03 -8.84
N THR A 319 -12.86 5.22 -9.16
CA THR A 319 -12.13 6.43 -8.80
C THR A 319 -12.14 6.62 -7.28
N LEU A 320 -11.28 7.49 -6.77
CA LEU A 320 -11.24 7.77 -5.32
C LEU A 320 -12.58 8.37 -4.84
N ASP A 321 -13.22 9.21 -5.64
CA ASP A 321 -14.51 9.82 -5.31
C ASP A 321 -15.64 8.77 -5.29
N GLU A 322 -15.67 7.86 -6.27
CA GLU A 322 -16.62 6.73 -6.25
C GLU A 322 -16.39 5.80 -5.06
N LEU A 323 -15.13 5.59 -4.64
CA LEU A 323 -14.84 4.84 -3.41
C LEU A 323 -15.40 5.55 -2.18
N VAL A 324 -15.29 6.88 -2.09
CA VAL A 324 -15.89 7.68 -1.00
C VAL A 324 -17.40 7.49 -0.96
N GLU A 325 -18.07 7.55 -2.09
CA GLU A 325 -19.52 7.39 -2.18
C GLU A 325 -20.00 5.97 -1.81
N ALA A 326 -19.24 4.95 -2.27
CA ALA A 326 -19.60 3.55 -2.09
C ALA A 326 -19.21 2.99 -0.72
N PHE A 327 -18.28 3.62 0.00
CA PHE A 327 -17.68 3.07 1.21
C PHE A 327 -18.71 2.94 2.33
N ASP A 328 -18.85 1.74 2.88
CA ASP A 328 -19.65 1.44 4.07
C ASP A 328 -18.81 0.54 5.00
N ILE A 329 -18.46 1.07 6.15
CA ILE A 329 -17.61 0.37 7.12
C ILE A 329 -18.26 -0.93 7.64
N SER A 330 -19.58 -1.03 7.62
CA SER A 330 -20.31 -2.23 8.04
C SER A 330 -20.09 -3.40 7.07
N ARG A 331 -19.64 -3.13 5.85
CA ARG A 331 -19.32 -4.13 4.82
C ARG A 331 -17.87 -4.61 4.88
N CYS A 332 -17.10 -4.14 5.85
CA CYS A 332 -15.77 -4.69 6.10
C CYS A 332 -15.87 -6.13 6.60
N SER A 333 -15.03 -7.00 6.06
CA SER A 333 -14.97 -8.42 6.45
C SER A 333 -14.48 -8.56 7.90
N LYS A 334 -15.05 -9.53 8.61
CA LYS A 334 -14.52 -9.95 9.92
C LYS A 334 -13.30 -10.87 9.77
N ALA A 335 -13.19 -11.57 8.65
CA ALA A 335 -12.07 -12.47 8.36
C ALA A 335 -10.91 -11.70 7.73
N GLY A 336 -9.67 -12.17 7.95
CA GLY A 336 -8.50 -11.61 7.31
C GLY A 336 -8.60 -11.64 5.78
N ALA A 337 -8.12 -10.58 5.12
CA ALA A 337 -8.13 -10.44 3.67
C ALA A 337 -6.88 -11.08 3.08
N LYS A 338 -7.05 -12.12 2.26
CA LYS A 338 -5.94 -12.76 1.56
C LYS A 338 -5.38 -11.80 0.50
N PHE A 339 -4.08 -11.56 0.55
CA PHE A 339 -3.41 -10.68 -0.39
C PHE A 339 -3.15 -11.41 -1.70
N ASP A 340 -3.76 -10.92 -2.78
CA ASP A 340 -3.56 -11.44 -4.14
C ASP A 340 -2.80 -10.40 -4.97
N TYR A 341 -1.49 -10.56 -5.11
CA TYR A 341 -0.65 -9.66 -5.88
C TYR A 341 -0.93 -9.71 -7.39
N GLN A 342 -1.44 -10.83 -7.91
CA GLN A 342 -1.86 -10.94 -9.31
C GLN A 342 -3.08 -10.04 -9.59
N LYS A 343 -3.99 -9.94 -8.62
CA LYS A 343 -5.10 -8.99 -8.71
C LYS A 343 -4.61 -7.54 -8.73
N GLY A 344 -3.54 -7.22 -7.99
CA GLY A 344 -2.89 -5.90 -8.05
C GLY A 344 -2.32 -5.57 -9.45
N ILE A 345 -1.68 -6.55 -10.10
CA ILE A 345 -1.20 -6.42 -11.48
C ILE A 345 -2.37 -6.22 -12.45
N TRP A 346 -3.43 -6.99 -12.28
CA TRP A 346 -4.65 -6.85 -13.09
C TRP A 346 -5.25 -5.44 -12.94
N PHE A 347 -5.36 -4.90 -11.73
CA PHE A 347 -5.81 -3.51 -11.55
C PHE A 347 -4.95 -2.53 -12.33
N ASN A 348 -3.62 -2.67 -12.27
CA ASN A 348 -2.73 -1.76 -13.01
C ASN A 348 -2.94 -1.84 -14.53
N HIS A 349 -3.16 -3.05 -15.05
CA HIS A 349 -3.51 -3.27 -16.46
C HIS A 349 -4.82 -2.56 -16.84
N GLU A 350 -5.88 -2.72 -16.05
CA GLU A 350 -7.17 -2.07 -16.30
C GLU A 350 -7.03 -0.53 -16.31
N TYR A 351 -6.23 0.04 -15.40
CA TYR A 351 -5.96 1.48 -15.41
C TYR A 351 -5.15 1.92 -16.63
N ILE A 352 -4.24 1.10 -17.17
CA ILE A 352 -3.58 1.35 -18.46
C ILE A 352 -4.62 1.45 -19.59
N LEU A 353 -5.57 0.52 -19.63
CA LEU A 353 -6.61 0.50 -20.66
C LEU A 353 -7.52 1.74 -20.61
N HIS A 354 -7.85 2.20 -19.39
CA HIS A 354 -8.74 3.36 -19.20
C HIS A 354 -8.05 4.71 -19.43
N LYS A 355 -6.73 4.80 -19.27
CA LYS A 355 -5.98 6.02 -19.59
C LYS A 355 -5.95 6.26 -21.10
N THR A 356 -5.90 7.52 -21.51
CA THR A 356 -5.79 7.87 -22.94
C THR A 356 -4.44 7.40 -23.52
N ASN A 357 -4.37 7.29 -24.82
CA ASN A 357 -3.11 6.91 -25.49
C ASN A 357 -2.05 7.98 -25.25
N GLU A 358 -2.44 9.26 -25.22
CA GLU A 358 -1.57 10.41 -24.97
C GLU A 358 -0.98 10.39 -23.56
N GLU A 359 -1.78 10.06 -22.54
CA GLU A 359 -1.30 9.91 -21.16
C GLU A 359 -0.25 8.80 -21.05
N ILE A 360 -0.53 7.63 -21.62
CA ILE A 360 0.44 6.52 -21.63
C ILE A 360 1.67 6.84 -22.47
N ALA A 361 1.49 7.52 -23.62
CA ALA A 361 2.59 7.96 -24.46
C ALA A 361 3.51 8.95 -23.74
N GLY A 362 2.95 9.87 -22.94
CA GLY A 362 3.72 10.78 -22.10
C GLY A 362 4.62 10.06 -21.09
N LEU A 363 4.17 8.92 -20.56
CA LEU A 363 4.95 8.06 -19.64
C LEU A 363 5.95 7.15 -20.40
N PHE A 364 5.64 6.79 -21.64
CA PHE A 364 6.47 5.91 -22.45
C PHE A 364 7.59 6.65 -23.19
N ALA A 365 7.35 7.89 -23.62
CA ALA A 365 8.33 8.68 -24.37
C ALA A 365 9.70 8.83 -23.71
N PRO A 366 9.82 9.06 -22.37
CA PRO A 366 11.11 9.05 -21.70
C PRO A 366 11.85 7.71 -21.80
N ILE A 367 11.11 6.59 -21.81
CA ILE A 367 11.70 5.24 -21.95
C ILE A 367 12.25 5.09 -23.37
N VAL A 368 11.53 5.54 -24.40
CA VAL A 368 11.97 5.55 -25.78
C VAL A 368 13.26 6.38 -25.94
N ALA A 369 13.27 7.60 -25.40
CA ALA A 369 14.43 8.50 -25.46
C ALA A 369 15.65 7.93 -24.73
N ASN A 370 15.47 7.30 -23.57
CA ASN A 370 16.55 6.67 -22.81
C ASN A 370 17.19 5.46 -23.55
N ASN A 371 16.48 4.91 -24.54
CA ASN A 371 17.02 3.88 -25.43
C ASN A 371 17.64 4.46 -26.72
N GLY A 372 17.90 5.77 -26.75
CA GLY A 372 18.63 6.43 -27.83
C GLY A 372 17.79 6.71 -29.10
N VAL A 373 16.46 6.73 -28.96
CA VAL A 373 15.55 7.00 -30.08
C VAL A 373 15.02 8.44 -30.01
N GLU A 374 15.27 9.20 -31.07
CA GLU A 374 14.63 10.49 -31.31
C GLU A 374 13.40 10.28 -32.21
N THR A 375 12.23 10.64 -31.72
CA THR A 375 10.95 10.45 -32.41
C THR A 375 9.90 11.48 -31.96
N THR A 376 8.81 11.60 -32.70
CA THR A 376 7.72 12.52 -32.34
C THR A 376 6.74 11.89 -31.37
N MET A 377 6.01 12.73 -30.62
CA MET A 377 4.98 12.26 -29.68
C MET A 377 3.84 11.53 -30.42
N GLU A 378 3.49 11.97 -31.65
CA GLU A 378 2.48 11.31 -32.46
C GLU A 378 2.85 9.86 -32.75
N ARG A 379 4.12 9.59 -33.09
CA ARG A 379 4.59 8.22 -33.34
C ARG A 379 4.60 7.38 -32.07
N VAL A 380 4.97 7.95 -30.91
CA VAL A 380 4.88 7.26 -29.62
C VAL A 380 3.43 6.92 -29.28
N THR A 381 2.50 7.87 -29.46
CA THR A 381 1.07 7.67 -29.19
C THR A 381 0.48 6.59 -30.09
N GLU A 382 0.87 6.54 -31.36
CA GLU A 382 0.40 5.51 -32.29
C GLU A 382 0.90 4.12 -31.92
N VAL A 383 2.16 3.99 -31.47
CA VAL A 383 2.67 2.72 -30.93
C VAL A 383 1.91 2.30 -29.66
N VAL A 384 1.64 3.24 -28.76
CA VAL A 384 0.82 2.97 -27.56
C VAL A 384 -0.58 2.51 -27.94
N ARG A 385 -1.24 3.14 -28.90
CA ARG A 385 -2.54 2.72 -29.42
C ARG A 385 -2.56 1.24 -29.83
N MET A 386 -1.50 0.79 -30.49
CA MET A 386 -1.39 -0.59 -30.99
C MET A 386 -0.98 -1.61 -29.93
N MET A 387 -0.41 -1.19 -28.78
CA MET A 387 0.32 -2.09 -27.89
C MET A 387 -0.12 -2.06 -26.43
N LYS A 388 -0.84 -1.02 -25.95
CA LYS A 388 -1.14 -0.86 -24.52
C LYS A 388 -2.00 -1.97 -23.93
N ASP A 389 -2.81 -2.65 -24.73
CA ASP A 389 -3.64 -3.78 -24.36
C ASP A 389 -2.85 -5.05 -23.99
N ARG A 390 -1.54 -5.06 -24.24
CA ARG A 390 -0.65 -6.20 -24.07
C ARG A 390 0.26 -6.12 -22.87
N VAL A 391 0.17 -5.02 -22.10
CA VAL A 391 1.08 -4.75 -20.99
C VAL A 391 0.32 -4.44 -19.70
N SER A 392 0.91 -4.80 -18.58
CA SER A 392 0.42 -4.43 -17.26
C SER A 392 1.20 -3.25 -16.67
N PHE A 393 2.35 -2.94 -17.23
CA PHE A 393 3.21 -1.81 -16.83
C PHE A 393 3.76 -1.09 -18.05
N VAL A 394 3.82 0.24 -18.02
CA VAL A 394 4.32 1.07 -19.14
C VAL A 394 5.73 0.66 -19.58
N ARG A 395 6.59 0.27 -18.62
CA ARG A 395 7.96 -0.21 -18.91
C ARG A 395 8.01 -1.46 -19.79
N GLU A 396 6.94 -2.26 -19.80
CA GLU A 396 6.85 -3.48 -20.62
C GLU A 396 6.62 -3.19 -22.09
N LEU A 397 6.23 -1.96 -22.44
CA LEU A 397 6.06 -1.57 -23.83
C LEU A 397 7.38 -1.69 -24.61
N TRP A 398 8.49 -1.18 -24.06
CA TRP A 398 9.75 -1.13 -24.79
C TRP A 398 10.22 -2.50 -25.34
N PRO A 399 10.35 -3.55 -24.52
CA PRO A 399 10.76 -4.85 -25.02
C PRO A 399 9.77 -5.51 -25.99
N LEU A 400 8.50 -5.04 -25.99
CA LEU A 400 7.46 -5.58 -26.87
C LEU A 400 7.31 -4.80 -28.17
N CYS A 401 7.76 -3.53 -28.24
CA CYS A 401 7.49 -2.65 -29.37
C CYS A 401 8.72 -1.88 -29.87
N SER A 402 9.92 -2.16 -29.36
CA SER A 402 11.16 -1.49 -29.80
C SER A 402 11.39 -1.59 -31.32
N PHE A 403 10.89 -2.65 -31.95
CA PHE A 403 10.96 -2.86 -33.40
C PHE A 403 10.26 -1.75 -34.22
N PHE A 404 9.32 -1.00 -33.64
CA PHE A 404 8.71 0.14 -34.32
C PHE A 404 9.71 1.29 -34.54
N PHE A 405 10.73 1.38 -33.68
CA PHE A 405 11.70 2.45 -33.68
C PHE A 405 13.09 2.00 -34.18
N ILE A 406 13.48 0.77 -33.89
CA ILE A 406 14.79 0.21 -34.21
C ILE A 406 14.60 -1.08 -35.02
N PRO A 407 15.19 -1.18 -36.21
CA PRO A 407 15.13 -2.41 -37.00
C PRO A 407 15.70 -3.61 -36.23
N PRO A 408 15.11 -4.81 -36.36
CA PRO A 408 15.66 -6.00 -35.69
C PRO A 408 17.09 -6.32 -36.22
N THR A 409 18.00 -6.52 -35.31
CA THR A 409 19.38 -6.92 -35.62
C THR A 409 19.59 -8.44 -35.54
N ALA A 410 18.66 -9.14 -34.91
CA ALA A 410 18.64 -10.58 -34.75
C ALA A 410 17.22 -11.11 -34.96
N TYR A 411 17.11 -12.38 -35.30
CA TYR A 411 15.85 -13.07 -35.57
C TYR A 411 15.71 -14.24 -34.61
N ASP A 412 14.53 -14.36 -33.97
CA ASP A 412 14.27 -15.46 -33.01
C ASP A 412 14.36 -16.82 -33.69
N GLU A 413 15.31 -17.64 -33.25
CA GLU A 413 15.58 -18.93 -33.85
C GLU A 413 14.39 -19.89 -33.85
N LYS A 414 13.60 -19.88 -32.81
CA LYS A 414 12.40 -20.73 -32.70
C LYS A 414 11.35 -20.31 -33.72
N THR A 415 11.14 -19.01 -33.86
CA THR A 415 10.24 -18.44 -34.87
C THR A 415 10.79 -18.69 -36.28
N ARG A 416 12.09 -18.45 -36.51
CA ARG A 416 12.76 -18.75 -37.78
C ARG A 416 12.51 -20.20 -38.20
N LYS A 417 12.88 -21.19 -37.37
CA LYS A 417 12.68 -22.64 -37.67
C LYS A 417 11.24 -23.02 -37.97
N LYS A 418 10.29 -22.33 -37.35
CA LYS A 418 8.86 -22.64 -37.49
C LYS A 418 8.19 -21.92 -38.68
N ARG A 419 8.65 -20.70 -39.00
CA ARG A 419 7.93 -19.76 -39.90
C ARG A 419 8.69 -19.42 -41.15
N TRP A 420 10.01 -19.53 -41.16
CA TRP A 420 10.84 -19.34 -42.37
C TRP A 420 11.05 -20.65 -43.05
N LYS A 421 10.37 -20.87 -44.18
CA LYS A 421 10.38 -22.12 -44.97
C LYS A 421 11.38 -22.01 -46.12
N GLU A 422 11.65 -23.10 -46.82
CA GLU A 422 12.56 -23.17 -47.96
C GLU A 422 12.18 -22.16 -49.06
N ASN A 423 10.89 -21.98 -49.32
CA ASN A 423 10.38 -21.04 -50.31
C ASN A 423 10.16 -19.62 -49.76
N SER A 424 10.40 -19.33 -48.47
CA SER A 424 10.17 -18.02 -47.89
C SER A 424 10.97 -16.89 -48.52
N PRO A 425 12.26 -17.09 -48.91
CA PRO A 425 13.00 -16.04 -49.60
C PRO A 425 12.35 -15.60 -50.92
N GLU A 426 11.89 -16.56 -51.73
CA GLU A 426 11.22 -16.29 -53.00
C GLU A 426 9.89 -15.55 -52.79
N VAL A 427 9.04 -16.06 -51.88
CA VAL A 427 7.76 -15.47 -51.53
C VAL A 427 7.92 -14.03 -50.99
N MET A 428 8.91 -13.80 -50.12
CA MET A 428 9.18 -12.44 -49.60
C MET A 428 9.75 -11.50 -50.66
N THR A 429 10.50 -12.00 -51.61
CA THR A 429 10.98 -11.21 -52.75
C THR A 429 9.80 -10.80 -53.65
N GLU A 430 8.87 -11.69 -53.96
CA GLU A 430 7.66 -11.34 -54.70
C GLU A 430 6.80 -10.33 -53.91
N LEU A 431 6.63 -10.54 -52.60
CA LEU A 431 5.90 -9.61 -51.73
C LEU A 431 6.52 -8.20 -51.76
N ALA A 432 7.86 -8.09 -51.78
CA ALA A 432 8.55 -6.81 -51.90
C ALA A 432 8.13 -6.09 -53.20
N GLY A 433 8.11 -6.83 -54.31
CA GLY A 433 7.66 -6.27 -55.60
C GLY A 433 6.20 -5.81 -55.60
N VAL A 434 5.31 -6.54 -54.94
CA VAL A 434 3.90 -6.13 -54.72
C VAL A 434 3.83 -4.85 -53.92
N LEU A 435 4.52 -4.78 -52.78
CA LEU A 435 4.54 -3.61 -51.90
C LEU A 435 5.13 -2.35 -52.56
N GLU A 436 6.12 -2.52 -53.42
CA GLU A 436 6.71 -1.40 -54.24
C GLU A 436 5.66 -0.74 -55.13
N GLY A 437 4.75 -1.54 -55.70
CA GLY A 437 3.68 -1.07 -56.57
C GLY A 437 2.50 -0.39 -55.88
N ILE A 438 2.44 -0.36 -54.56
CA ILE A 438 1.34 0.25 -53.79
C ILE A 438 1.64 1.72 -53.55
N ASP A 439 0.78 2.62 -54.08
CA ASP A 439 0.90 4.07 -53.86
C ASP A 439 0.40 4.50 -52.48
N ASP A 440 -0.79 4.04 -52.08
CA ASP A 440 -1.36 4.26 -50.76
C ASP A 440 -0.85 3.16 -49.79
N PHE A 441 0.13 3.54 -48.99
CA PHE A 441 0.76 2.61 -48.01
C PHE A 441 0.06 2.60 -46.64
N SER A 442 -1.17 3.06 -46.54
CA SER A 442 -2.07 2.86 -45.40
C SER A 442 -2.49 1.39 -45.26
N VAL A 443 -3.08 1.00 -44.14
CA VAL A 443 -3.63 -0.34 -43.95
C VAL A 443 -4.66 -0.65 -45.03
N GLU A 444 -5.56 0.29 -45.30
CA GLU A 444 -6.64 0.18 -46.28
C GLU A 444 -6.12 0.04 -47.73
N GLY A 445 -4.97 0.64 -48.01
CA GLY A 445 -4.32 0.52 -49.31
C GLY A 445 -3.53 -0.76 -49.49
N GLN A 446 -2.85 -1.24 -48.48
CA GLN A 446 -1.98 -2.44 -48.54
C GLN A 446 -2.78 -3.75 -48.46
N GLU A 447 -3.68 -3.88 -47.50
CA GLU A 447 -4.32 -5.15 -47.14
C GLU A 447 -5.05 -5.79 -48.35
N PRO A 448 -5.93 -5.08 -49.08
CA PRO A 448 -6.64 -5.68 -50.23
C PRO A 448 -5.69 -6.16 -51.32
N VAL A 449 -4.63 -5.40 -51.62
CA VAL A 449 -3.67 -5.72 -52.66
C VAL A 449 -2.85 -6.97 -52.31
N VAL A 450 -2.34 -7.02 -51.07
CA VAL A 450 -1.54 -8.15 -50.61
C VAL A 450 -2.39 -9.42 -50.48
N LEU A 451 -3.60 -9.32 -49.92
CA LEU A 451 -4.52 -10.45 -49.80
C LEU A 451 -4.88 -11.04 -51.16
N LYS A 452 -5.19 -10.18 -52.14
CA LYS A 452 -5.47 -10.60 -53.51
C LYS A 452 -4.27 -11.30 -54.13
N TRP A 453 -3.06 -10.77 -53.98
CA TRP A 453 -1.84 -11.38 -54.49
C TRP A 453 -1.62 -12.77 -53.87
N VAL A 454 -1.83 -12.94 -52.53
CA VAL A 454 -1.70 -14.21 -51.84
C VAL A 454 -2.68 -15.26 -52.41
N GLU A 455 -3.94 -14.81 -52.70
CA GLU A 455 -4.97 -15.67 -53.28
C GLU A 455 -4.61 -16.07 -54.74
N ASP A 456 -4.27 -15.09 -55.55
CA ASP A 456 -3.93 -15.31 -56.97
C ASP A 456 -2.72 -16.27 -57.14
N LYS A 457 -1.79 -16.25 -56.22
CA LYS A 457 -0.63 -17.15 -56.19
C LYS A 457 -0.90 -18.51 -55.50
N GLY A 458 -2.02 -18.67 -54.84
CA GLY A 458 -2.35 -19.90 -54.08
C GLY A 458 -1.50 -20.12 -52.83
N TYR A 459 -0.92 -19.05 -52.29
CA TYR A 459 -0.13 -19.13 -51.05
C TYR A 459 -1.05 -19.27 -49.83
N LYS A 460 -0.51 -19.90 -48.76
CA LYS A 460 -1.20 -19.91 -47.47
C LYS A 460 -0.98 -18.59 -46.76
N LEU A 461 -2.03 -17.82 -46.55
CA LEU A 461 -1.97 -16.49 -45.92
C LEU A 461 -1.16 -16.48 -44.62
N GLY A 462 -1.41 -17.47 -43.73
CA GLY A 462 -0.70 -17.54 -42.46
C GLY A 462 0.82 -17.78 -42.59
N ASP A 463 1.26 -18.48 -43.66
CA ASP A 463 2.70 -18.69 -43.93
C ASP A 463 3.34 -17.39 -44.41
N VAL A 464 2.69 -16.69 -45.35
CA VAL A 464 3.15 -15.38 -45.85
C VAL A 464 3.24 -14.34 -44.73
N MET A 465 2.14 -14.17 -43.96
CA MET A 465 2.08 -13.16 -42.89
C MET A 465 3.06 -13.44 -41.75
N ASN A 466 3.30 -14.73 -41.42
CA ASN A 466 4.29 -15.08 -40.40
C ASN A 466 5.73 -14.85 -40.86
N ALA A 467 6.05 -15.15 -42.12
CA ALA A 467 7.37 -14.85 -42.68
C ALA A 467 7.57 -13.34 -42.76
N PHE A 468 6.59 -12.59 -43.24
CA PHE A 468 6.60 -11.13 -43.30
C PHE A 468 6.81 -10.52 -41.91
N ARG A 469 6.09 -11.02 -40.87
CA ARG A 469 6.30 -10.58 -39.48
C ARG A 469 7.73 -10.79 -39.01
N LEU A 470 8.30 -11.96 -39.30
CA LEU A 470 9.69 -12.24 -38.90
C LEU A 470 10.66 -11.23 -39.52
N THR A 471 10.43 -10.79 -40.77
CA THR A 471 11.31 -9.82 -41.42
C THR A 471 11.24 -8.43 -40.80
N LEU A 472 10.07 -7.97 -40.37
CA LEU A 472 9.86 -6.61 -39.85
C LEU A 472 10.15 -6.50 -38.34
N VAL A 473 9.84 -7.55 -37.61
CA VAL A 473 9.83 -7.57 -36.12
C VAL A 473 11.01 -8.33 -35.55
N GLY A 474 11.52 -9.35 -36.27
CA GLY A 474 12.53 -10.28 -35.77
C GLY A 474 11.94 -11.41 -34.91
N GLU A 475 10.66 -11.35 -34.56
CA GLU A 475 9.97 -12.30 -33.70
C GLU A 475 8.57 -12.63 -34.22
N GLY A 476 7.89 -13.63 -33.60
CA GLY A 476 6.53 -14.06 -33.97
C GLY A 476 5.40 -13.33 -33.27
N LYS A 477 5.61 -12.15 -32.70
CA LYS A 477 4.61 -11.39 -31.91
C LYS A 477 4.50 -9.93 -32.43
N GLY A 478 3.47 -9.22 -31.98
CA GLY A 478 3.18 -7.83 -32.38
C GLY A 478 1.72 -7.65 -32.84
N PRO A 479 1.31 -6.43 -33.19
CA PRO A 479 -0.04 -6.12 -33.69
C PRO A 479 -0.25 -6.62 -35.13
N GLY A 480 -1.25 -6.13 -35.84
CA GLY A 480 -1.52 -6.46 -37.25
C GLY A 480 -0.32 -6.20 -38.15
N MET A 481 -0.10 -7.07 -39.15
CA MET A 481 1.06 -6.89 -40.04
C MET A 481 0.99 -5.61 -40.86
N PHE A 482 -0.22 -5.27 -41.30
CA PHE A 482 -0.46 -4.06 -42.08
C PHE A 482 -0.36 -2.80 -41.22
N ASP A 483 -0.74 -2.88 -39.91
CA ASP A 483 -0.51 -1.79 -38.95
C ASP A 483 1.00 -1.53 -38.78
N ILE A 484 1.81 -2.60 -38.67
CA ILE A 484 3.26 -2.49 -38.53
C ILE A 484 3.85 -1.86 -39.80
N SER A 485 3.53 -2.40 -40.97
CA SER A 485 4.11 -1.90 -42.22
C SER A 485 3.66 -0.49 -42.55
N ALA A 486 2.41 -0.11 -42.31
CA ALA A 486 1.92 1.24 -42.45
C ALA A 486 2.66 2.23 -41.53
N PHE A 487 2.84 1.88 -40.28
CA PHE A 487 3.61 2.69 -39.30
C PHE A 487 5.07 2.88 -39.73
N LEU A 488 5.74 1.83 -40.20
CA LEU A 488 7.13 1.88 -40.65
C LEU A 488 7.26 2.73 -41.97
N GLY A 489 6.26 2.68 -42.76
CA GLY A 489 6.26 3.28 -44.10
C GLY A 489 6.93 2.37 -45.16
N LYS A 490 6.72 2.69 -46.41
CA LYS A 490 7.13 1.88 -47.59
C LYS A 490 8.63 1.60 -47.61
N GLU A 491 9.44 2.65 -47.47
CA GLU A 491 10.90 2.55 -47.56
C GLU A 491 11.51 1.64 -46.49
N GLU A 492 11.13 1.87 -45.24
CA GLU A 492 11.66 1.08 -44.11
C GLU A 492 11.16 -0.36 -44.17
N THR A 493 9.90 -0.59 -44.53
CA THR A 493 9.34 -1.94 -44.70
C THR A 493 10.12 -2.73 -45.75
N LEU A 494 10.39 -2.15 -46.93
CA LEU A 494 11.13 -2.78 -48.00
C LEU A 494 12.60 -3.02 -47.60
N SER A 495 13.21 -2.04 -46.93
CA SER A 495 14.60 -2.17 -46.41
C SER A 495 14.74 -3.37 -45.46
N ARG A 496 13.83 -3.50 -44.49
CA ARG A 496 13.85 -4.64 -43.53
C ARG A 496 13.59 -5.96 -44.24
N LEU A 497 12.64 -5.98 -45.15
CA LEU A 497 12.29 -7.19 -45.89
C LEU A 497 13.50 -7.71 -46.68
N ARG A 498 14.18 -6.84 -47.45
CA ARG A 498 15.36 -7.21 -48.24
C ARG A 498 16.50 -7.69 -47.36
N ARG A 499 16.80 -6.95 -46.29
CA ARG A 499 17.83 -7.34 -45.33
C ARG A 499 17.55 -8.71 -44.70
N ALA A 500 16.31 -8.99 -44.33
CA ALA A 500 15.92 -10.26 -43.74
C ALA A 500 16.08 -11.41 -44.74
N ILE A 501 15.74 -11.21 -46.02
CA ILE A 501 15.96 -12.19 -47.08
C ILE A 501 17.46 -12.54 -47.14
N ASP A 502 18.35 -11.53 -47.17
CA ASP A 502 19.80 -11.76 -47.26
C ASP A 502 20.37 -12.52 -46.03
N VAL A 503 19.83 -12.25 -44.84
CA VAL A 503 20.33 -12.84 -43.57
C VAL A 503 19.77 -14.21 -43.30
N LEU A 504 18.50 -14.47 -43.69
CA LEU A 504 17.79 -15.70 -43.35
C LEU A 504 17.85 -16.77 -44.45
N SER A 505 18.32 -16.43 -45.66
CA SER A 505 18.56 -17.37 -46.78
C SER A 505 19.91 -18.09 -46.63
#